data_4deb5f08f19c909d19ed551bb419a451
#
_entry.id   4deb5f08f19c909d19ed551bb419a451
#
_cell.length_a   1.000
_cell.length_b   1.000
_cell.length_c   1.000
_cell.angle_alpha   90.00
_cell.angle_beta   90.00
_cell.angle_gamma   90.00
#
_symmetry.space_group_name_H-M   'P 1'
#
loop_
_entity.id
_entity.type
_entity.pdbx_description
1 polymer ?
#
loop_
_entity_poly.entity_id
_entity_poly.type
_entity_poly.pdbx_seq_one_letter_code
_entity_poly.pdbx_strand_id
1 'polypeptide(L)'
;MTIWADIQTKNGFASDEVQSSLQKYIRRAKLEEACQAAYELYTSGPVFLDKMWSRLETIAVEDVGFGDLNVPVLIHALDQMRKNFPYNDGDQPMYFIHAIRVLCTCTKDRSSDYLKNIIIKESAMGKVVEVPDIALDKHTKRGQEMGRGSKHFFEEATKVIPQLEIDNDYRERYGKILETYDPDHVVENAFKYSSEQY
;
A
#
# COMPACT_ATOMS: atom_id res chain seq x y z
N MET A 1 -10.12 -24.65 -2.41
CA MET A 1 -9.57 -23.43 -3.07
C MET A 1 -10.13 -23.41 -4.47
N THR A 2 -10.89 -22.39 -4.84
CA THR A 2 -11.48 -22.29 -6.18
C THR A 2 -10.38 -22.01 -7.21
N ILE A 3 -10.20 -22.90 -8.17
CA ILE A 3 -9.22 -22.72 -9.25
C ILE A 3 -9.91 -21.92 -10.36
N TRP A 4 -9.54 -20.66 -10.51
CA TRP A 4 -10.17 -19.74 -11.48
C TRP A 4 -10.00 -20.16 -12.94
N ALA A 5 -8.99 -20.97 -13.25
CA ALA A 5 -8.81 -21.58 -14.57
C ALA A 5 -9.93 -22.58 -14.95
N ASP A 6 -10.57 -23.19 -13.94
CA ASP A 6 -11.64 -24.18 -14.15
C ASP A 6 -13.03 -23.54 -14.20
N ILE A 7 -13.13 -22.22 -13.95
CA ILE A 7 -14.40 -21.49 -13.98
C ILE A 7 -14.52 -20.74 -15.29
N GLN A 8 -15.64 -20.94 -15.96
CA GLN A 8 -15.94 -20.27 -17.23
C GLN A 8 -16.83 -19.03 -17.00
N THR A 9 -16.60 -18.01 -17.81
CA THR A 9 -17.49 -16.87 -17.96
C THR A 9 -18.79 -17.29 -18.66
N LYS A 10 -19.77 -16.38 -18.72
CA LYS A 10 -21.06 -16.65 -19.37
C LYS A 10 -20.94 -17.06 -20.85
N ASN A 11 -19.88 -16.59 -21.53
CA ASN A 11 -19.63 -16.95 -22.95
C ASN A 11 -18.61 -18.09 -23.10
N GLY A 12 -18.30 -18.82 -22.03
CA GLY A 12 -17.48 -20.03 -22.06
C GLY A 12 -15.96 -19.80 -22.08
N PHE A 13 -15.48 -18.59 -21.82
CA PHE A 13 -14.04 -18.33 -21.68
C PHE A 13 -13.54 -18.73 -20.29
N ALA A 14 -12.29 -19.20 -20.19
CA ALA A 14 -11.66 -19.39 -18.90
C ALA A 14 -11.52 -18.06 -18.16
N SER A 15 -11.97 -18.01 -16.90
CA SER A 15 -12.04 -16.77 -16.13
C SER A 15 -10.68 -16.10 -15.91
N ASP A 16 -9.62 -16.89 -15.71
CA ASP A 16 -8.25 -16.40 -15.53
C ASP A 16 -7.70 -15.77 -16.82
N GLU A 17 -8.08 -16.30 -18.00
CA GLU A 17 -7.69 -15.72 -19.29
C GLU A 17 -8.34 -14.35 -19.51
N VAL A 18 -9.63 -14.20 -19.19
CA VAL A 18 -10.32 -12.90 -19.30
C VAL A 18 -9.76 -11.88 -18.31
N GLN A 19 -9.48 -12.27 -17.06
CA GLN A 19 -8.82 -11.41 -16.08
C GLN A 19 -7.39 -11.01 -16.52
N SER A 20 -6.65 -11.96 -17.09
CA SER A 20 -5.32 -11.72 -17.63
C SER A 20 -5.36 -10.75 -18.82
N SER A 21 -6.37 -10.89 -19.68
CA SER A 21 -6.61 -10.00 -20.81
C SER A 21 -6.92 -8.58 -20.36
N LEU A 22 -7.83 -8.42 -19.39
CA LEU A 22 -8.16 -7.13 -18.78
C LEU A 22 -6.90 -6.40 -18.32
N GLN A 23 -6.05 -7.06 -17.53
CA GLN A 23 -4.81 -6.45 -17.02
C GLN A 23 -3.86 -6.07 -18.15
N LYS A 24 -3.68 -6.93 -19.16
CA LYS A 24 -2.77 -6.68 -20.28
C LYS A 24 -3.26 -5.59 -21.21
N TYR A 25 -4.57 -5.44 -21.38
CA TYR A 25 -5.17 -4.34 -22.12
C TYR A 25 -4.98 -3.01 -21.38
N ILE A 26 -5.25 -2.95 -20.07
CA ILE A 26 -4.99 -1.75 -19.25
C ILE A 26 -3.51 -1.37 -19.30
N ARG A 27 -2.61 -2.33 -19.15
CA ARG A 27 -1.16 -2.13 -19.19
C ARG A 27 -0.69 -1.48 -20.49
N ARG A 28 -1.42 -1.70 -21.59
CA ARG A 28 -1.11 -1.19 -22.94
C ARG A 28 -2.04 -0.06 -23.39
N ALA A 29 -2.82 0.51 -22.47
CA ALA A 29 -3.79 1.55 -22.74
C ALA A 29 -4.84 1.21 -23.81
N LYS A 30 -5.16 -0.09 -23.96
CA LYS A 30 -6.20 -0.58 -24.85
C LYS A 30 -7.56 -0.50 -24.14
N LEU A 31 -8.13 0.71 -24.14
CA LEU A 31 -9.29 1.06 -23.32
C LEU A 31 -10.53 0.24 -23.64
N GLU A 32 -10.93 0.18 -24.90
CA GLU A 32 -12.19 -0.47 -25.30
C GLU A 32 -12.14 -1.97 -25.06
N GLU A 33 -11.01 -2.61 -25.40
CA GLU A 33 -10.80 -4.05 -25.16
C GLU A 33 -10.77 -4.37 -23.66
N ALA A 34 -10.19 -3.47 -22.83
CA ALA A 34 -10.22 -3.63 -21.39
C ALA A 34 -11.64 -3.53 -20.82
N CYS A 35 -12.43 -2.56 -21.30
CA CYS A 35 -13.84 -2.43 -20.90
C CYS A 35 -14.68 -3.64 -21.34
N GLN A 36 -14.43 -4.20 -22.52
CA GLN A 36 -15.13 -5.41 -23.00
C GLN A 36 -14.79 -6.62 -22.13
N ALA A 37 -13.51 -6.82 -21.78
CA ALA A 37 -13.10 -7.89 -20.88
C ALA A 37 -13.72 -7.75 -19.46
N ALA A 38 -13.78 -6.53 -18.95
CA ALA A 38 -14.43 -6.24 -17.68
C ALA A 38 -15.95 -6.49 -17.73
N TYR A 39 -16.60 -6.13 -18.82
CA TYR A 39 -18.03 -6.35 -18.99
C TYR A 39 -18.37 -7.84 -19.12
N GLU A 40 -17.51 -8.63 -19.74
CA GLU A 40 -17.63 -10.11 -19.76
C GLU A 40 -17.59 -10.67 -18.33
N LEU A 41 -16.62 -10.23 -17.50
CA LEU A 41 -16.53 -10.64 -16.09
C LEU A 41 -17.77 -10.19 -15.32
N TYR A 42 -18.15 -8.92 -15.41
CA TYR A 42 -19.32 -8.37 -14.74
C TYR A 42 -20.58 -9.21 -15.02
N THR A 43 -20.85 -9.48 -16.29
CA THR A 43 -22.06 -10.21 -16.69
C THR A 43 -22.00 -11.72 -16.41
N SER A 44 -20.87 -12.23 -15.93
CA SER A 44 -20.69 -13.64 -15.51
C SER A 44 -21.10 -13.90 -14.07
N GLY A 45 -21.36 -12.87 -13.27
CA GLY A 45 -21.90 -13.00 -11.92
C GLY A 45 -21.21 -12.15 -10.85
N PRO A 46 -21.81 -12.01 -9.65
CA PRO A 46 -21.28 -11.18 -8.57
C PRO A 46 -19.86 -11.55 -8.13
N VAL A 47 -19.56 -12.84 -8.08
CA VAL A 47 -18.22 -13.34 -7.69
C VAL A 47 -17.14 -12.89 -8.69
N PHE A 48 -17.49 -12.85 -9.98
CA PHE A 48 -16.59 -12.34 -11.02
C PHE A 48 -16.40 -10.82 -10.91
N LEU A 49 -17.47 -10.09 -10.56
CA LEU A 49 -17.40 -8.64 -10.32
C LEU A 49 -16.44 -8.32 -9.16
N ASP A 50 -16.55 -9.00 -8.03
CA ASP A 50 -15.68 -8.77 -6.88
C ASP A 50 -14.22 -9.15 -7.20
N LYS A 51 -14.01 -10.23 -7.94
CA LYS A 51 -12.68 -10.63 -8.39
C LYS A 51 -12.08 -9.63 -9.38
N MET A 52 -12.89 -9.09 -10.27
CA MET A 52 -12.48 -8.04 -11.21
C MET A 52 -12.02 -6.78 -10.46
N TRP A 53 -12.77 -6.32 -9.44
CA TRP A 53 -12.40 -5.17 -8.66
C TRP A 53 -11.09 -5.39 -7.89
N SER A 54 -10.93 -6.54 -7.25
CA SER A 54 -9.65 -6.91 -6.64
C SER A 54 -8.49 -6.88 -7.64
N ARG A 55 -8.74 -7.22 -8.92
CA ARG A 55 -7.75 -7.13 -9.97
C ARG A 55 -7.46 -5.67 -10.35
N LEU A 56 -8.47 -4.81 -10.45
CA LEU A 56 -8.28 -3.37 -10.74
C LEU A 56 -7.46 -2.68 -9.64
N GLU A 57 -7.72 -3.00 -8.37
CA GLU A 57 -6.92 -2.52 -7.24
C GLU A 57 -5.46 -3.01 -7.34
N THR A 58 -5.26 -4.28 -7.70
CA THR A 58 -3.91 -4.82 -7.92
C THR A 58 -3.18 -4.09 -9.05
N ILE A 59 -3.86 -3.83 -10.19
CA ILE A 59 -3.31 -3.11 -11.33
C ILE A 59 -2.88 -1.68 -10.95
N ALA A 60 -3.66 -1.02 -10.08
CA ALA A 60 -3.33 0.33 -9.58
C ALA A 60 -1.97 0.37 -8.89
N VAL A 61 -1.61 -0.68 -8.14
CA VAL A 61 -0.32 -0.78 -7.43
C VAL A 61 0.77 -1.41 -8.31
N GLU A 62 0.42 -2.46 -9.06
CA GLU A 62 1.39 -3.27 -9.82
C GLU A 62 1.84 -2.61 -11.12
N ASP A 63 0.90 -1.97 -11.84
CA ASP A 63 1.14 -1.47 -13.19
C ASP A 63 1.20 0.06 -13.28
N VAL A 64 0.39 0.78 -12.48
CA VAL A 64 0.49 2.25 -12.37
C VAL A 64 1.57 2.63 -11.35
N GLY A 65 1.55 2.04 -10.14
CA GLY A 65 2.59 2.21 -9.14
C GLY A 65 2.96 3.69 -8.88
N PHE A 66 4.23 4.03 -9.05
CA PHE A 66 4.73 5.41 -8.91
C PHE A 66 4.37 6.33 -10.09
N GLY A 67 3.74 5.82 -11.13
CA GLY A 67 3.25 6.64 -12.25
C GLY A 67 2.15 7.62 -11.83
N ASP A 68 1.34 7.27 -10.81
CA ASP A 68 0.43 8.17 -10.12
C ASP A 68 0.09 7.61 -8.72
N LEU A 69 0.58 8.28 -7.68
CA LEU A 69 0.45 7.84 -6.29
C LEU A 69 -0.97 7.89 -5.73
N ASN A 70 -1.89 8.64 -6.37
CA ASN A 70 -3.27 8.77 -5.91
C ASN A 70 -4.18 7.67 -6.47
N VAL A 71 -3.77 7.02 -7.53
CA VAL A 71 -4.62 6.06 -8.26
C VAL A 71 -5.07 4.88 -7.38
N PRO A 72 -4.25 4.27 -6.53
CA PRO A 72 -4.73 3.20 -5.64
C PRO A 72 -5.89 3.64 -4.74
N VAL A 73 -5.82 4.86 -4.19
CA VAL A 73 -6.90 5.42 -3.36
C VAL A 73 -8.15 5.67 -4.18
N LEU A 74 -8.00 6.22 -5.39
CA LEU A 74 -9.12 6.49 -6.29
C LEU A 74 -9.84 5.20 -6.70
N ILE A 75 -9.09 4.17 -7.11
CA ILE A 75 -9.69 2.88 -7.52
C ILE A 75 -10.41 2.22 -6.35
N HIS A 76 -9.80 2.25 -5.15
CA HIS A 76 -10.46 1.77 -3.94
C HIS A 76 -11.74 2.53 -3.63
N ALA A 77 -11.73 3.86 -3.73
CA ALA A 77 -12.93 4.68 -3.51
C ALA A 77 -14.05 4.32 -4.49
N LEU A 78 -13.75 4.11 -5.77
CA LEU A 78 -14.72 3.67 -6.78
C LEU A 78 -15.29 2.29 -6.45
N ASP A 79 -14.47 1.34 -5.98
CA ASP A 79 -14.96 0.03 -5.50
C ASP A 79 -15.90 0.16 -4.31
N GLN A 80 -15.61 1.07 -3.36
CA GLN A 80 -16.53 1.30 -2.24
C GLN A 80 -17.84 1.97 -2.68
N MET A 81 -17.76 2.96 -3.58
CA MET A 81 -18.93 3.67 -4.08
C MET A 81 -19.92 2.74 -4.81
N ARG A 82 -19.40 1.84 -5.67
CA ARG A 82 -20.25 0.88 -6.40
C ARG A 82 -21.03 -0.05 -5.48
N LYS A 83 -20.55 -0.32 -4.26
CA LYS A 83 -21.21 -1.21 -3.28
C LYS A 83 -22.51 -0.65 -2.72
N ASN A 84 -22.80 0.63 -2.97
CA ASN A 84 -24.10 1.23 -2.65
C ASN A 84 -25.22 0.81 -3.62
N PHE A 85 -24.89 0.11 -4.69
CA PHE A 85 -25.80 -0.32 -5.75
C PHE A 85 -25.89 -1.85 -5.83
N PRO A 86 -27.07 -2.42 -6.10
CA PRO A 86 -27.20 -3.85 -6.34
C PRO A 86 -26.35 -4.30 -7.53
N TYR A 87 -25.99 -5.59 -7.58
CA TYR A 87 -25.18 -6.17 -8.65
C TYR A 87 -25.70 -5.86 -10.07
N ASN A 88 -27.01 -5.92 -10.26
CA ASN A 88 -27.67 -5.74 -11.57
C ASN A 88 -28.14 -4.30 -11.81
N ASP A 89 -27.72 -3.34 -11.01
CA ASP A 89 -28.04 -1.94 -11.23
C ASP A 89 -27.36 -1.41 -12.49
N GLY A 90 -28.07 -0.55 -13.25
CA GLY A 90 -27.58 0.02 -14.49
C GLY A 90 -26.36 0.94 -14.32
N ASP A 91 -26.10 1.44 -13.11
CA ASP A 91 -24.97 2.29 -12.78
C ASP A 91 -23.68 1.49 -12.47
N GLN A 92 -23.78 0.19 -12.15
CA GLN A 92 -22.61 -0.65 -11.85
C GLN A 92 -21.52 -0.58 -12.93
N PRO A 93 -21.83 -0.69 -14.24
CA PRO A 93 -20.81 -0.60 -15.28
C PRO A 93 -20.08 0.73 -15.33
N MET A 94 -20.73 1.85 -14.95
CA MET A 94 -20.14 3.17 -14.97
C MET A 94 -18.90 3.24 -14.06
N TYR A 95 -18.93 2.61 -12.88
CA TYR A 95 -17.84 2.60 -11.92
C TYR A 95 -16.61 1.88 -12.44
N PHE A 96 -16.74 0.66 -12.92
CA PHE A 96 -15.57 -0.06 -13.42
C PHE A 96 -15.06 0.47 -14.76
N ILE A 97 -15.93 0.97 -15.65
CA ILE A 97 -15.50 1.64 -16.86
C ILE A 97 -14.72 2.91 -16.53
N HIS A 98 -15.16 3.71 -15.55
CA HIS A 98 -14.41 4.88 -15.10
C HIS A 98 -13.04 4.48 -14.52
N ALA A 99 -12.99 3.47 -13.65
CA ALA A 99 -11.74 2.93 -13.10
C ALA A 99 -10.77 2.48 -14.20
N ILE A 100 -11.25 1.77 -15.22
CA ILE A 100 -10.43 1.32 -16.35
C ILE A 100 -9.92 2.50 -17.16
N ARG A 101 -10.76 3.52 -17.40
CA ARG A 101 -10.33 4.75 -18.08
C ARG A 101 -9.19 5.43 -17.34
N VAL A 102 -9.31 5.61 -16.03
CA VAL A 102 -8.23 6.15 -15.19
C VAL A 102 -6.97 5.29 -15.34
N LEU A 103 -7.07 3.99 -15.12
CA LEU A 103 -5.93 3.08 -15.18
C LEU A 103 -5.26 3.05 -16.57
N CYS A 104 -6.03 3.17 -17.66
CA CYS A 104 -5.48 3.22 -19.00
C CYS A 104 -4.72 4.51 -19.31
N THR A 105 -5.18 5.66 -18.78
CA THR A 105 -4.59 6.97 -19.04
C THR A 105 -3.36 7.30 -18.22
N CYS A 106 -3.22 6.69 -17.02
CA CYS A 106 -2.07 6.91 -16.15
C CYS A 106 -0.75 6.46 -16.79
N THR A 107 0.32 7.16 -16.44
CA THR A 107 1.69 6.65 -16.64
C THR A 107 1.86 5.33 -15.90
N LYS A 108 2.66 4.42 -16.45
CA LYS A 108 2.89 3.09 -15.89
C LYS A 108 4.28 2.99 -15.27
N ASP A 109 4.35 2.45 -14.06
CA ASP A 109 5.58 2.08 -13.39
C ASP A 109 5.42 0.75 -12.67
N ARG A 110 6.26 -0.22 -13.01
CA ARG A 110 6.24 -1.56 -12.42
C ARG A 110 7.39 -1.82 -11.45
N SER A 111 8.09 -0.78 -11.02
CA SER A 111 9.25 -0.94 -10.15
C SER A 111 8.90 -1.62 -8.81
N SER A 112 7.70 -1.37 -8.26
CA SER A 112 7.21 -2.06 -7.06
C SER A 112 7.04 -3.57 -7.26
N ASP A 113 6.52 -4.01 -8.42
CA ASP A 113 6.42 -5.43 -8.75
C ASP A 113 7.80 -6.08 -8.90
N TYR A 114 8.73 -5.39 -9.56
CA TYR A 114 10.10 -5.87 -9.71
C TYR A 114 10.79 -6.00 -8.35
N LEU A 115 10.71 -4.98 -7.49
CA LEU A 115 11.30 -5.00 -6.15
C LEU A 115 10.71 -6.13 -5.29
N LYS A 116 9.38 -6.29 -5.29
CA LYS A 116 8.71 -7.41 -4.61
C LYS A 116 9.27 -8.75 -5.06
N ASN A 117 9.40 -8.96 -6.37
CA ASN A 117 9.92 -10.22 -6.91
C ASN A 117 11.40 -10.46 -6.59
N ILE A 118 12.21 -9.39 -6.56
CA ILE A 118 13.61 -9.46 -6.12
C ILE A 118 13.67 -9.93 -4.67
N ILE A 119 12.96 -9.26 -3.77
CA ILE A 119 12.96 -9.59 -2.32
C ILE A 119 12.54 -11.04 -2.09
N ILE A 120 11.45 -11.48 -2.73
CA ILE A 120 10.95 -12.86 -2.60
C ILE A 120 12.02 -13.87 -3.05
N LYS A 121 12.67 -13.63 -4.19
CA LYS A 121 13.65 -14.57 -4.74
C LYS A 121 14.96 -14.56 -3.95
N GLU A 122 15.45 -13.39 -3.56
CA GLU A 122 16.65 -13.27 -2.73
C GLU A 122 16.44 -13.96 -1.37
N SER A 123 15.28 -13.78 -0.75
CA SER A 123 14.93 -14.48 0.49
C SER A 123 14.90 -15.99 0.31
N ALA A 124 14.31 -16.48 -0.80
CA ALA A 124 14.31 -17.90 -1.13
C ALA A 124 15.73 -18.47 -1.40
N MET A 125 16.69 -17.63 -1.79
CA MET A 125 18.11 -17.96 -1.94
C MET A 125 18.91 -17.82 -0.63
N GLY A 126 18.23 -17.52 0.49
CA GLY A 126 18.88 -17.46 1.79
C GLY A 126 19.30 -16.07 2.26
N LYS A 127 18.98 -15.01 1.52
CA LYS A 127 19.23 -13.64 1.98
C LYS A 127 18.31 -13.33 3.15
N VAL A 128 18.88 -12.90 4.26
CA VAL A 128 18.15 -12.49 5.48
C VAL A 128 18.33 -11.00 5.72
N VAL A 129 17.43 -10.42 6.52
CA VAL A 129 17.54 -9.02 6.92
C VAL A 129 18.77 -8.81 7.81
N GLU A 130 19.49 -7.73 7.58
CA GLU A 130 20.52 -7.22 8.50
C GLU A 130 19.90 -6.16 9.40
N VAL A 131 20.13 -6.29 10.71
CA VAL A 131 19.66 -5.29 11.68
C VAL A 131 20.79 -4.27 11.88
N PRO A 132 20.66 -3.04 11.34
CA PRO A 132 21.69 -2.04 11.46
C PRO A 132 21.78 -1.49 12.89
N ASP A 133 22.93 -0.97 13.29
CA ASP A 133 23.14 -0.41 14.63
C ASP A 133 22.14 0.70 14.99
N ILE A 134 21.76 1.53 14.02
CA ILE A 134 20.75 2.60 14.20
C ILE A 134 19.35 2.10 14.60
N ALA A 135 19.05 0.81 14.36
CA ALA A 135 17.78 0.21 14.76
C ALA A 135 17.78 -0.24 16.24
N LEU A 136 18.96 -0.24 16.89
CA LEU A 136 19.11 -0.65 18.28
C LEU A 136 19.04 0.59 19.18
N ASP A 137 17.84 1.09 19.40
CA ASP A 137 17.56 2.28 20.21
C ASP A 137 16.84 1.96 21.52
N LYS A 138 16.34 2.98 22.21
CA LYS A 138 15.62 2.83 23.48
C LYS A 138 14.38 1.95 23.44
N HIS A 139 13.81 1.69 22.25
CA HIS A 139 12.63 0.86 22.07
C HIS A 139 12.96 -0.63 21.90
N THR A 140 14.22 -0.97 21.77
CA THR A 140 14.67 -2.34 21.60
C THR A 140 15.38 -2.85 22.86
N LYS A 141 15.18 -4.15 23.21
CA LYS A 141 15.86 -4.75 24.36
C LYS A 141 17.39 -4.57 24.29
N ARG A 142 17.97 -4.86 23.12
CA ARG A 142 19.42 -4.69 22.94
C ARG A 142 19.86 -3.23 23.05
N GLY A 143 19.10 -2.28 22.53
CA GLY A 143 19.40 -0.86 22.67
C GLY A 143 19.36 -0.40 24.12
N GLN A 144 18.38 -0.87 24.90
CA GLN A 144 18.30 -0.62 26.36
C GLN A 144 19.49 -1.21 27.11
N GLU A 145 19.86 -2.47 26.81
CA GLU A 145 21.05 -3.14 27.37
C GLU A 145 22.35 -2.41 27.02
N MET A 146 22.38 -1.69 25.89
CA MET A 146 23.49 -0.82 25.47
C MET A 146 23.45 0.57 26.13
N GLY A 147 22.46 0.88 26.99
CA GLY A 147 22.28 2.18 27.64
C GLY A 147 21.77 3.28 26.71
N ARG A 148 21.17 2.94 25.56
CA ARG A 148 20.64 3.90 24.59
C ARG A 148 19.28 4.44 25.03
N GLY A 149 19.30 5.65 25.61
CA GLY A 149 18.11 6.36 26.07
C GLY A 149 17.56 7.37 25.05
N SER A 150 16.72 8.29 25.55
CA SER A 150 16.02 9.31 24.73
C SER A 150 16.98 10.23 23.98
N LYS A 151 18.14 10.54 24.55
CA LYS A 151 19.15 11.40 23.89
C LYS A 151 19.71 10.72 22.64
N HIS A 152 20.16 9.46 22.75
CA HIS A 152 20.63 8.68 21.60
C HIS A 152 19.54 8.53 20.53
N PHE A 153 18.30 8.25 20.95
CA PHE A 153 17.17 8.16 20.04
C PHE A 153 16.98 9.45 19.24
N PHE A 154 16.98 10.60 19.91
CA PHE A 154 16.85 11.92 19.28
C PHE A 154 18.01 12.23 18.32
N GLU A 155 19.24 11.95 18.72
CA GLU A 155 20.44 12.31 17.97
C GLU A 155 20.65 11.42 16.73
N GLU A 156 20.34 10.11 16.83
CA GLU A 156 20.66 9.13 15.79
C GLU A 156 19.41 8.50 15.16
N ALA A 157 18.51 7.92 15.93
CA ALA A 157 17.43 7.09 15.40
C ALA A 157 16.30 7.90 14.75
N THR A 158 16.14 9.18 15.10
CA THR A 158 15.09 10.04 14.49
C THR A 158 15.50 10.71 13.19
N LYS A 159 16.71 10.46 12.69
CA LYS A 159 17.15 11.03 11.41
C LYS A 159 16.33 10.46 10.26
N VAL A 160 15.83 11.32 9.38
CA VAL A 160 15.01 10.95 8.22
C VAL A 160 15.61 11.47 6.93
N ILE A 161 15.46 10.72 5.83
CA ILE A 161 15.92 11.10 4.50
C ILE A 161 14.83 10.67 3.50
N PRO A 162 14.34 11.58 2.64
CA PRO A 162 14.60 13.02 2.63
C PRO A 162 13.90 13.74 3.79
N GLN A 163 14.55 14.76 4.34
CA GLN A 163 13.98 15.63 5.37
C GLN A 163 13.23 16.79 4.71
N LEU A 164 11.97 16.99 5.10
CA LEU A 164 11.23 18.19 4.72
C LEU A 164 11.74 19.39 5.51
N GLU A 165 12.14 20.44 4.81
CA GLU A 165 12.52 21.70 5.43
C GLU A 165 11.25 22.51 5.75
N ILE A 166 10.98 22.70 7.04
CA ILE A 166 9.88 23.52 7.55
C ILE A 166 10.48 24.52 8.52
N ASP A 167 10.08 25.78 8.39
CA ASP A 167 10.51 26.85 9.29
C ASP A 167 9.86 26.66 10.67
N ASN A 168 10.58 26.01 11.58
CA ASN A 168 10.23 25.84 12.99
C ASN A 168 11.47 25.49 13.83
N ASP A 169 11.37 25.70 15.12
CA ASP A 169 12.43 25.45 16.10
C ASP A 169 12.22 24.18 16.95
N TYR A 170 11.26 23.33 16.60
CA TYR A 170 10.83 22.23 17.46
C TYR A 170 11.95 21.23 17.77
N ARG A 171 12.76 20.87 16.78
CA ARG A 171 13.88 19.95 16.99
C ARG A 171 14.92 20.55 17.94
N GLU A 172 15.27 21.84 17.76
CA GLU A 172 16.23 22.54 18.62
C GLU A 172 15.72 22.64 20.05
N ARG A 173 14.46 23.07 20.23
CA ARG A 173 13.83 23.16 21.54
C ARG A 173 13.74 21.82 22.25
N TYR A 174 13.38 20.76 21.53
CA TYR A 174 13.31 19.42 22.10
C TYR A 174 14.70 18.92 22.52
N GLY A 175 15.73 19.18 21.72
CA GLY A 175 17.11 18.86 22.09
C GLY A 175 17.54 19.53 23.39
N LYS A 176 17.27 20.83 23.54
CA LYS A 176 17.54 21.56 24.78
C LYS A 176 16.78 21.02 26.02
N ILE A 177 15.53 20.58 25.80
CA ILE A 177 14.76 19.96 26.90
C ILE A 177 15.41 18.63 27.31
N LEU A 178 15.85 17.78 26.36
CA LEU A 178 16.48 16.50 26.66
C LEU A 178 17.81 16.63 27.44
N GLU A 179 18.47 17.79 27.40
CA GLU A 179 19.68 18.04 28.20
C GLU A 179 19.38 18.24 29.68
N THR A 180 18.18 18.70 30.03
CA THR A 180 17.78 19.09 31.39
C THR A 180 16.63 18.26 31.95
N TYR A 181 15.94 17.49 31.13
CA TYR A 181 14.79 16.67 31.54
C TYR A 181 15.23 15.48 32.38
N ASP A 182 14.69 15.41 33.59
CA ASP A 182 14.86 14.29 34.51
C ASP A 182 13.51 13.61 34.73
N PRO A 183 13.33 12.37 34.28
CA PRO A 183 12.07 11.65 34.43
C PRO A 183 11.70 11.35 35.90
N ASP A 184 12.68 11.34 36.80
CA ASP A 184 12.46 11.09 38.23
C ASP A 184 12.04 12.37 38.99
N HIS A 185 12.16 13.55 38.37
CA HIS A 185 11.83 14.85 38.95
C HIS A 185 10.75 15.59 38.19
N VAL A 186 9.64 14.91 37.88
CA VAL A 186 8.45 15.50 37.25
C VAL A 186 7.47 16.01 38.32
N VAL A 187 6.59 16.95 37.94
CA VAL A 187 5.57 17.48 38.87
C VAL A 187 4.59 16.36 39.29
N GLU A 188 4.09 16.44 40.54
CA GLU A 188 3.26 15.38 41.12
C GLU A 188 2.00 15.03 40.31
N ASN A 189 1.41 16.01 39.63
CA ASN A 189 0.23 15.87 38.82
C ASN A 189 0.54 15.68 37.33
N ALA A 190 1.77 15.33 36.95
CA ALA A 190 2.10 15.02 35.55
C ALA A 190 1.25 13.85 35.05
N PHE A 191 0.72 13.99 33.82
CA PHE A 191 -0.02 12.91 33.19
C PHE A 191 0.91 11.75 32.87
N LYS A 192 0.54 10.55 33.31
CA LYS A 192 1.32 9.33 33.07
C LYS A 192 0.71 8.55 31.88
N TYR A 193 1.48 8.34 30.84
CA TYR A 193 1.09 7.53 29.71
C TYR A 193 1.27 6.03 30.04
N SER A 194 0.34 5.18 29.63
CA SER A 194 0.43 3.73 29.85
C SER A 194 1.59 3.05 29.11
N SER A 195 2.17 3.73 28.14
CA SER A 195 3.32 3.28 27.34
C SER A 195 4.66 3.83 27.82
N GLU A 196 4.70 4.51 28.97
CA GLU A 196 5.96 4.97 29.58
C GLU A 196 6.77 3.80 30.14
N GLN A 197 7.26 2.98 29.27
CA GLN A 197 8.43 2.13 29.48
C GLN A 197 9.67 2.77 28.86
N TYR A 198 9.74 4.11 28.88
CA TYR A 198 10.76 4.81 28.11
C TYR A 198 11.58 5.76 28.97
#